data_d9e915f858a98c628974e6094d655076
#
_entry.id   d9e915f858a98c628974e6094d655076
#
_cell.length_a   1.000
_cell.length_b   1.000
_cell.length_c   1.000
_cell.angle_alpha   90.00
_cell.angle_beta   90.00
_cell.angle_gamma   90.00
#
_symmetry.space_group_name_H-M   'P 1'
#
loop_
_entity.id
_entity.type
_entity.pdbx_description
1 polymer ?
#
loop_
_entity_poly.entity_id
_entity_poly.type
_entity_poly.pdbx_seq_one_letter_code
_entity_poly.pdbx_strand_id
1 'polypeptide(L)'
;MTFEVPTWDKIYGMLLNLAEKITDDKFKPEIIVGISRGGWPPARVMLDLLGNAKLANVSVEFYKGIADATDEPILTQPVSIPVEGCNVLLFDDVADTGKSLRLAKNHLESKRARTVKTATIYYKPWSILKPDYYEEKTRNWIVFPWERKETIRCLIENCRKEGIPIEKAKNRLADGGMDKHLIDRFINEILKEEQG
;
A
#
# COMPACT_ATOMS: atom_id res chain seq x y z
N MET A 1 8.31 7.95 -16.00
CA MET A 1 7.51 7.63 -14.80
C MET A 1 7.40 8.90 -13.97
N THR A 2 6.20 9.33 -13.65
CA THR A 2 5.91 10.51 -12.81
C THR A 2 5.65 10.04 -11.39
N PHE A 3 6.21 10.74 -10.39
CA PHE A 3 5.95 10.46 -8.98
C PHE A 3 4.80 11.31 -8.45
N GLU A 4 4.06 10.76 -7.52
CA GLU A 4 3.10 11.44 -6.68
C GLU A 4 3.47 11.16 -5.23
N VAL A 5 3.74 12.22 -4.46
CA VAL A 5 4.25 12.12 -3.09
C VAL A 5 3.24 12.77 -2.13
N PRO A 6 2.19 12.07 -1.74
CA PRO A 6 1.18 12.62 -0.84
C PRO A 6 1.77 12.92 0.53
N THR A 7 1.22 13.96 1.18
CA THR A 7 1.49 14.26 2.59
C THR A 7 0.67 13.36 3.51
N TRP A 8 1.04 13.30 4.79
CA TRP A 8 0.22 12.64 5.81
C TRP A 8 -1.20 13.22 5.88
N ASP A 9 -1.33 14.56 5.79
CA ASP A 9 -2.62 15.25 5.85
C ASP A 9 -3.48 14.92 4.62
N LYS A 10 -2.87 14.86 3.40
CA LYS A 10 -3.59 14.41 2.19
C LYS A 10 -4.12 12.98 2.37
N ILE A 11 -3.26 12.06 2.85
CA ILE A 11 -3.67 10.67 3.09
C ILE A 11 -4.78 10.58 4.14
N TYR A 12 -4.66 11.33 5.24
CA TYR A 12 -5.70 11.33 6.26
C TYR A 12 -7.05 11.85 5.74
N GLY A 13 -7.04 12.93 4.94
CA GLY A 13 -8.25 13.43 4.27
C GLY A 13 -8.88 12.38 3.33
N MET A 14 -8.05 11.66 2.57
CA MET A 14 -8.54 10.57 1.70
C MET A 14 -9.16 9.41 2.51
N LEU A 15 -8.59 9.08 3.68
CA LEU A 15 -9.14 8.05 4.57
C LEU A 15 -10.46 8.49 5.21
N LEU A 16 -10.63 9.78 5.54
CA LEU A 16 -11.92 10.33 5.99
C LEU A 16 -12.99 10.13 4.92
N ASN A 17 -12.72 10.50 3.67
CA ASN A 17 -13.66 10.32 2.57
C ASN A 17 -14.00 8.82 2.33
N LEU A 18 -13.02 7.93 2.46
CA LEU A 18 -13.26 6.48 2.37
C LEU A 18 -14.16 5.98 3.50
N ALA A 19 -13.96 6.46 4.72
CA ALA A 19 -14.80 6.11 5.86
C ALA A 19 -16.24 6.57 5.67
N GLU A 20 -16.45 7.76 5.12
CA GLU A 20 -17.78 8.26 4.73
C GLU A 20 -18.43 7.35 3.68
N LYS A 21 -17.72 7.04 2.58
CA LYS A 21 -18.24 6.12 1.51
C LYS A 21 -18.66 4.76 2.08
N ILE A 22 -17.88 4.19 2.99
CA ILE A 22 -18.17 2.88 3.62
C ILE A 22 -19.40 2.99 4.52
N THR A 23 -19.51 4.10 5.25
CA THR A 23 -20.63 4.37 6.16
C THR A 23 -21.93 4.59 5.38
N ASP A 24 -21.90 5.35 4.29
CA ASP A 24 -23.04 5.64 3.42
C ASP A 24 -23.56 4.36 2.74
N ASP A 25 -22.66 3.46 2.37
CA ASP A 25 -23.01 2.11 1.87
C ASP A 25 -23.54 1.17 2.97
N LYS A 26 -23.63 1.65 4.20
CA LYS A 26 -24.10 0.91 5.38
C LYS A 26 -23.31 -0.38 5.65
N PHE A 27 -22.10 -0.48 5.12
CA PHE A 27 -21.23 -1.59 5.39
C PHE A 27 -20.58 -1.43 6.77
N LYS A 28 -20.83 -2.37 7.65
CA LYS A 28 -20.30 -2.41 9.02
C LYS A 28 -19.29 -3.55 9.14
N PRO A 29 -18.00 -3.27 8.97
CA PRO A 29 -16.96 -4.29 9.15
C PRO A 29 -16.86 -4.66 10.64
N GLU A 30 -16.81 -5.97 10.91
CA GLU A 30 -16.51 -6.53 12.23
C GLU A 30 -15.00 -6.70 12.40
N ILE A 31 -14.29 -6.84 11.27
CA ILE A 31 -12.83 -6.97 11.22
C ILE A 31 -12.30 -6.11 10.06
N ILE A 32 -11.25 -5.35 10.34
CA ILE A 32 -10.45 -4.67 9.32
C ILE A 32 -9.14 -5.46 9.19
N VAL A 33 -8.81 -5.88 7.98
CA VAL A 33 -7.58 -6.61 7.68
C VAL A 33 -6.70 -5.76 6.78
N GLY A 34 -5.54 -5.33 7.28
CA GLY A 34 -4.54 -4.64 6.47
C GLY A 34 -3.62 -5.62 5.76
N ILE A 35 -3.33 -5.39 4.48
CA ILE A 35 -2.28 -6.13 3.78
C ILE A 35 -0.92 -5.53 4.18
N SER A 36 -0.09 -6.31 4.83
CA SER A 36 1.25 -5.88 5.18
C SER A 36 2.16 -5.95 3.93
N ARG A 37 2.93 -4.87 3.67
CA ARG A 37 3.27 -3.80 4.62
C ARG A 37 2.44 -2.52 4.40
N GLY A 38 2.16 -2.15 3.15
CA GLY A 38 1.60 -0.86 2.76
C GLY A 38 0.19 -0.58 3.29
N GLY A 39 -0.67 -1.60 3.33
CA GLY A 39 -2.05 -1.50 3.82
C GLY A 39 -2.18 -1.41 5.35
N TRP A 40 -1.11 -1.68 6.12
CA TRP A 40 -1.19 -1.68 7.58
C TRP A 40 -1.40 -0.28 8.20
N PRO A 41 -0.63 0.77 7.82
CA PRO A 41 -0.85 2.13 8.34
C PRO A 41 -2.27 2.65 8.09
N PRO A 42 -2.82 2.59 6.86
CA PRO A 42 -4.18 3.06 6.62
C PRO A 42 -5.25 2.19 7.29
N ALA A 43 -5.07 0.87 7.40
CA ALA A 43 -6.01 0.00 8.12
C ALA A 43 -6.14 0.39 9.60
N ARG A 44 -5.02 0.79 10.26
CA ARG A 44 -5.06 1.29 11.64
C ARG A 44 -5.85 2.60 11.75
N VAL A 45 -5.72 3.49 10.79
CA VAL A 45 -6.50 4.73 10.76
C VAL A 45 -7.98 4.43 10.53
N MET A 46 -8.31 3.56 9.58
CA MET A 46 -9.69 3.16 9.31
C MET A 46 -10.37 2.51 10.51
N LEU A 47 -9.63 1.80 11.36
CA LEU A 47 -10.15 1.29 12.63
C LEU A 47 -10.64 2.40 13.56
N ASP A 48 -9.90 3.50 13.62
CA ASP A 48 -10.28 4.67 14.42
C ASP A 48 -11.53 5.35 13.84
N LEU A 49 -11.56 5.54 12.52
CA LEU A 49 -12.62 6.25 11.82
C LEU A 49 -13.96 5.49 11.80
N LEU A 50 -13.92 4.17 11.60
CA LEU A 50 -15.13 3.34 11.52
C LEU A 50 -15.59 2.81 12.89
N GLY A 51 -14.68 2.76 13.87
CA GLY A 51 -14.95 2.24 15.23
C GLY A 51 -15.40 0.77 15.26
N ASN A 52 -15.53 0.21 16.47
CA ASN A 52 -16.17 -1.08 16.77
C ASN A 52 -15.75 -2.32 15.93
N ALA A 53 -14.61 -2.30 15.25
CA ALA A 53 -14.04 -3.43 14.54
C ALA A 53 -12.81 -3.99 15.26
N LYS A 54 -12.38 -5.20 14.92
CA LYS A 54 -11.07 -5.75 15.27
C LYS A 54 -10.08 -5.45 14.15
N LEU A 55 -8.80 -5.29 14.50
CA LEU A 55 -7.73 -5.11 13.53
C LEU A 55 -6.91 -6.39 13.41
N ALA A 56 -6.67 -6.82 12.18
CA ALA A 56 -5.81 -7.95 11.85
C ALA A 56 -4.98 -7.63 10.61
N ASN A 57 -3.98 -8.45 10.32
CA ASN A 57 -3.18 -8.34 9.11
C ASN A 57 -3.07 -9.68 8.37
N VAL A 58 -2.72 -9.56 7.11
CA VAL A 58 -2.16 -10.63 6.27
C VAL A 58 -0.87 -10.11 5.65
N SER A 59 0.11 -10.96 5.40
CA SER A 59 1.31 -10.56 4.65
C SER A 59 1.34 -11.22 3.29
N VAL A 60 1.53 -10.40 2.28
CA VAL A 60 1.66 -10.83 0.89
C VAL A 60 2.98 -10.28 0.36
N GLU A 61 3.79 -11.16 -0.21
CA GLU A 61 5.08 -10.81 -0.80
C GLU A 61 5.14 -11.30 -2.24
N PHE A 62 5.92 -10.59 -3.08
CA PHE A 62 6.19 -11.02 -4.44
C PHE A 62 7.50 -11.80 -4.48
N TYR A 63 7.42 -13.06 -4.86
CA TYR A 63 8.60 -13.90 -5.00
C TYR A 63 9.28 -13.64 -6.34
N LYS A 64 10.50 -13.11 -6.28
CA LYS A 64 11.39 -13.03 -7.46
C LYS A 64 12.15 -14.34 -7.56
N GLY A 65 11.59 -15.31 -8.28
CA GLY A 65 12.29 -16.57 -8.59
C GLY A 65 13.52 -16.31 -9.46
N ILE A 66 14.58 -17.11 -9.26
CA ILE A 66 15.84 -17.00 -10.02
C ILE A 66 15.65 -17.35 -11.50
N ALA A 67 14.56 -18.06 -11.86
CA ALA A 67 14.33 -18.60 -13.22
C ALA A 67 12.98 -18.21 -13.84
N ASP A 68 12.02 -17.70 -13.10
CA ASP A 68 10.69 -17.35 -13.63
C ASP A 68 10.40 -15.87 -13.46
N ALA A 69 10.12 -15.22 -14.59
CA ALA A 69 9.75 -13.80 -14.67
C ALA A 69 8.31 -13.51 -14.20
N THR A 70 7.67 -14.42 -13.47
CA THR A 70 6.31 -14.25 -12.99
C THR A 70 6.33 -13.66 -11.58
N ASP A 71 6.08 -12.35 -11.49
CA ASP A 71 5.78 -11.65 -10.22
C ASP A 71 4.44 -12.15 -9.66
N GLU A 72 4.40 -13.38 -9.15
CA GLU A 72 3.21 -13.90 -8.49
C GLU A 72 3.29 -13.67 -6.98
N PRO A 73 2.22 -13.14 -6.38
CA PRO A 73 2.18 -12.90 -4.94
C PRO A 73 2.00 -14.22 -4.19
N ILE A 74 2.70 -14.36 -3.07
CA ILE A 74 2.52 -15.44 -2.11
C ILE A 74 2.04 -14.89 -0.78
N LEU A 75 1.17 -15.66 -0.10
CA LEU A 75 0.73 -15.35 1.25
C LEU A 75 1.77 -15.87 2.24
N THR A 76 2.61 -14.97 2.75
CA THR A 76 3.67 -15.34 3.71
C THR A 76 3.17 -15.39 5.16
N GLN A 77 2.10 -14.65 5.47
CA GLN A 77 1.42 -14.71 6.76
C GLN A 77 -0.10 -14.71 6.56
N PRO A 78 -0.80 -15.79 6.95
CA PRO A 78 -2.26 -15.83 6.92
C PRO A 78 -2.87 -14.88 7.96
N VAL A 79 -4.18 -14.61 7.83
CA VAL A 79 -4.90 -13.81 8.81
C VAL A 79 -4.76 -14.38 10.22
N SER A 80 -4.41 -13.52 11.18
CA SER A 80 -4.01 -13.92 12.54
C SER A 80 -5.18 -14.19 13.49
N ILE A 81 -6.42 -13.87 13.08
CA ILE A 81 -7.64 -14.04 13.88
C ILE A 81 -8.74 -14.75 13.08
N PRO A 82 -9.69 -15.43 13.76
CA PRO A 82 -10.84 -16.02 13.07
C PRO A 82 -11.69 -14.95 12.38
N VAL A 83 -12.04 -15.20 11.10
CA VAL A 83 -12.89 -14.32 10.28
C VAL A 83 -14.19 -14.98 9.86
N GLU A 84 -14.41 -16.26 10.24
CA GLU A 84 -15.60 -17.02 9.87
C GLU A 84 -16.89 -16.32 10.31
N GLY A 85 -17.81 -16.15 9.37
CA GLY A 85 -19.10 -15.49 9.60
C GLY A 85 -19.03 -13.98 9.80
N CYS A 86 -17.85 -13.34 9.72
CA CYS A 86 -17.68 -11.90 9.93
C CYS A 86 -17.72 -11.12 8.62
N ASN A 87 -18.17 -9.87 8.69
CA ASN A 87 -17.97 -8.87 7.64
C ASN A 87 -16.55 -8.31 7.76
N VAL A 88 -15.77 -8.44 6.70
CA VAL A 88 -14.35 -8.05 6.66
C VAL A 88 -14.14 -6.90 5.69
N LEU A 89 -13.47 -5.85 6.11
CA LEU A 89 -12.90 -4.82 5.25
C LEU A 89 -11.41 -5.15 5.04
N LEU A 90 -11.06 -5.58 3.83
CA LEU A 90 -9.68 -5.81 3.43
C LEU A 90 -9.11 -4.51 2.87
N PHE A 91 -8.04 -4.01 3.48
CA PHE A 91 -7.44 -2.71 3.16
C PHE A 91 -6.01 -2.84 2.65
N ASP A 92 -5.73 -2.17 1.52
CA ASP A 92 -4.36 -1.95 1.02
C ASP A 92 -4.15 -0.46 0.72
N ASP A 93 -2.93 0.00 0.57
CA ASP A 93 -2.65 1.40 0.20
C ASP A 93 -2.95 1.67 -1.27
N VAL A 94 -2.58 0.76 -2.16
CA VAL A 94 -2.83 0.86 -3.59
C VAL A 94 -3.17 -0.48 -4.22
N ALA A 95 -4.21 -0.52 -5.04
CA ALA A 95 -4.44 -1.62 -5.96
C ALA A 95 -3.64 -1.35 -7.27
N ASP A 96 -2.35 -1.71 -7.29
CA ASP A 96 -1.51 -1.55 -8.47
C ASP A 96 -1.85 -2.63 -9.51
N THR A 97 -1.24 -3.81 -9.46
CA THR A 97 -1.65 -4.93 -10.30
C THR A 97 -2.96 -5.58 -9.82
N GLY A 98 -3.30 -5.39 -8.56
CA GLY A 98 -4.44 -5.99 -7.88
C GLY A 98 -4.24 -7.46 -7.50
N LYS A 99 -3.07 -8.03 -7.78
CA LYS A 99 -2.76 -9.45 -7.49
C LYS A 99 -2.75 -9.73 -5.99
N SER A 100 -2.08 -8.87 -5.18
CA SER A 100 -2.02 -9.00 -3.72
C SER A 100 -3.42 -8.91 -3.11
N LEU A 101 -4.19 -7.91 -3.52
CA LEU A 101 -5.54 -7.69 -3.05
C LEU A 101 -6.45 -8.88 -3.36
N ARG A 102 -6.35 -9.46 -4.57
CA ARG A 102 -7.09 -10.66 -4.97
C ARG A 102 -6.68 -11.88 -4.16
N LEU A 103 -5.38 -12.10 -3.96
CA LEU A 103 -4.88 -13.23 -3.18
C LEU A 103 -5.38 -13.17 -1.73
N ALA A 104 -5.24 -12.02 -1.08
CA ALA A 104 -5.70 -11.80 0.29
C ALA A 104 -7.24 -11.95 0.41
N LYS A 105 -8.00 -11.42 -0.56
CA LYS A 105 -9.46 -11.59 -0.61
C LYS A 105 -9.84 -13.07 -0.67
N ASN A 106 -9.27 -13.82 -1.62
CA ASN A 106 -9.54 -15.25 -1.77
C ASN A 106 -9.17 -16.03 -0.49
N HIS A 107 -8.08 -15.65 0.20
CA HIS A 107 -7.70 -16.24 1.48
C HIS A 107 -8.79 -16.03 2.53
N LEU A 108 -9.30 -14.80 2.70
CA LEU A 108 -10.35 -14.50 3.69
C LEU A 108 -11.66 -15.21 3.37
N GLU A 109 -12.03 -15.29 2.10
CA GLU A 109 -13.21 -16.03 1.63
C GLU A 109 -13.06 -17.54 1.90
N SER A 110 -11.85 -18.11 1.69
CA SER A 110 -11.56 -19.50 2.03
C SER A 110 -11.66 -19.82 3.53
N LYS A 111 -11.48 -18.79 4.37
CA LYS A 111 -11.68 -18.83 5.83
C LYS A 111 -13.14 -18.57 6.24
N ARG A 112 -14.07 -18.61 5.27
CA ARG A 112 -15.52 -18.47 5.47
C ARG A 112 -15.94 -17.13 6.06
N ALA A 113 -15.23 -16.04 5.73
CA ALA A 113 -15.75 -14.69 5.99
C ALA A 113 -17.14 -14.54 5.33
N ARG A 114 -18.09 -13.88 6.02
CA ARG A 114 -19.46 -13.68 5.49
C ARG A 114 -19.45 -12.77 4.26
N THR A 115 -18.72 -11.70 4.34
CA THR A 115 -18.53 -10.71 3.27
C THR A 115 -17.13 -10.16 3.35
N VAL A 116 -16.44 -10.08 2.20
CA VAL A 116 -15.15 -9.40 2.10
C VAL A 116 -15.28 -8.25 1.13
N LYS A 117 -15.31 -7.01 1.65
CA LYS A 117 -15.19 -5.80 0.84
C LYS A 117 -13.76 -5.28 0.86
N THR A 118 -13.32 -4.76 -0.26
CA THR A 118 -11.94 -4.30 -0.47
C THR A 118 -11.90 -2.78 -0.53
N ALA A 119 -10.89 -2.18 0.10
CA ALA A 119 -10.65 -0.74 0.07
C ALA A 119 -9.19 -0.42 -0.17
N THR A 120 -8.92 0.64 -0.94
CA THR A 120 -7.57 1.18 -1.15
C THR A 120 -7.62 2.70 -1.20
N ILE A 121 -6.52 3.36 -0.87
CA ILE A 121 -6.41 4.80 -1.06
C ILE A 121 -6.35 5.11 -2.55
N TYR A 122 -5.45 4.44 -3.27
CA TYR A 122 -5.29 4.60 -4.71
C TYR A 122 -5.64 3.33 -5.49
N TYR A 123 -6.04 3.53 -6.75
CA TYR A 123 -6.37 2.47 -7.68
C TYR A 123 -5.73 2.74 -9.04
N LYS A 124 -5.09 1.73 -9.63
CA LYS A 124 -4.51 1.80 -10.97
C LYS A 124 -5.49 1.28 -12.04
N PRO A 125 -5.58 1.96 -13.20
CA PRO A 125 -6.53 1.57 -14.26
C PRO A 125 -6.33 0.15 -14.81
N TRP A 126 -5.13 -0.39 -14.68
CA TRP A 126 -4.75 -1.73 -15.16
C TRP A 126 -4.87 -2.83 -14.11
N SER A 127 -5.26 -2.50 -12.89
CA SER A 127 -5.44 -3.47 -11.82
C SER A 127 -6.50 -4.52 -12.20
N ILE A 128 -6.15 -5.80 -12.00
CA ILE A 128 -7.05 -6.94 -12.29
C ILE A 128 -8.22 -7.05 -11.31
N LEU A 129 -8.15 -6.33 -10.18
CA LEU A 129 -9.22 -6.21 -9.21
C LEU A 129 -9.48 -4.74 -8.93
N LYS A 130 -10.67 -4.26 -9.27
CA LYS A 130 -11.15 -2.94 -8.89
C LYS A 130 -11.63 -3.03 -7.44
N PRO A 131 -11.09 -2.24 -6.49
CA PRO A 131 -11.57 -2.23 -5.11
C PRO A 131 -13.03 -1.80 -5.02
N ASP A 132 -13.75 -2.32 -4.02
CA ASP A 132 -15.12 -1.87 -3.72
C ASP A 132 -15.16 -0.40 -3.34
N TYR A 133 -14.13 0.05 -2.58
CA TYR A 133 -13.93 1.44 -2.21
C TYR A 133 -12.52 1.89 -2.58
N TYR A 134 -12.41 3.05 -3.19
CA TYR A 134 -11.13 3.73 -3.44
C TYR A 134 -11.35 5.23 -3.52
N GLU A 135 -10.30 6.00 -3.23
CA GLU A 135 -10.41 7.45 -3.25
C GLU A 135 -9.98 8.02 -4.59
N GLU A 136 -8.80 7.69 -5.05
CA GLU A 136 -8.23 8.30 -6.26
C GLU A 136 -7.73 7.25 -7.26
N LYS A 137 -8.00 7.51 -8.56
CA LYS A 137 -7.46 6.71 -9.65
C LYS A 137 -6.26 7.43 -10.25
N THR A 138 -5.10 6.78 -10.26
CA THR A 138 -3.87 7.39 -10.77
C THR A 138 -3.06 6.42 -11.65
N ARG A 139 -2.23 7.00 -12.52
CA ARG A 139 -1.20 6.27 -13.29
C ARG A 139 0.20 6.55 -12.77
N ASN A 140 0.35 7.51 -11.85
CA ASN A 140 1.62 7.91 -11.28
C ASN A 140 2.16 6.86 -10.31
N TRP A 141 3.47 6.81 -10.14
CA TRP A 141 4.06 6.06 -9.04
C TRP A 141 3.86 6.83 -7.74
N ILE A 142 3.21 6.20 -6.76
CA ILE A 142 2.93 6.83 -5.48
C ILE A 142 4.08 6.52 -4.53
N VAL A 143 4.54 7.53 -3.80
CA VAL A 143 5.52 7.38 -2.74
C VAL A 143 4.85 7.76 -1.43
N PHE A 144 4.35 6.77 -0.75
CA PHE A 144 3.62 6.97 0.50
C PHE A 144 4.51 7.50 1.63
N PRO A 145 3.93 8.21 2.63
CA PRO A 145 4.69 8.76 3.74
C PRO A 145 5.49 7.73 4.55
N TRP A 146 5.03 6.49 4.60
CA TRP A 146 5.64 5.39 5.36
C TRP A 146 6.73 4.62 4.63
N GLU A 147 6.98 4.87 3.34
CA GLU A 147 7.97 4.16 2.52
C GLU A 147 8.98 5.07 1.82
N ARG A 148 9.02 6.37 2.17
CA ARG A 148 9.87 7.37 1.49
C ARG A 148 11.35 6.98 1.46
N LYS A 149 11.90 6.54 2.59
CA LYS A 149 13.32 6.15 2.68
C LYS A 149 13.60 4.89 1.85
N GLU A 150 12.71 3.91 1.88
CA GLU A 150 12.79 2.69 1.07
C GLU A 150 12.76 3.01 -0.43
N THR A 151 11.83 3.86 -0.86
CA THR A 151 11.74 4.31 -2.26
C THR A 151 13.04 4.99 -2.71
N ILE A 152 13.62 5.87 -1.88
CA ILE A 152 14.89 6.53 -2.21
C ILE A 152 16.01 5.50 -2.34
N ARG A 153 16.09 4.50 -1.47
CA ARG A 153 17.06 3.42 -1.55
C ARG A 153 16.95 2.67 -2.87
N CYS A 154 15.76 2.22 -3.24
CA CYS A 154 15.52 1.55 -4.51
C CYS A 154 15.90 2.40 -5.72
N LEU A 155 15.62 3.70 -5.67
CA LEU A 155 15.98 4.63 -6.75
C LEU A 155 17.50 4.81 -6.87
N ILE A 156 18.25 4.89 -5.76
CA ILE A 156 19.72 4.94 -5.76
C ILE A 156 20.30 3.67 -6.39
N GLU A 157 19.80 2.50 -5.98
CA GLU A 157 20.24 1.21 -6.54
C GLU A 157 19.98 1.14 -8.05
N ASN A 158 18.81 1.56 -8.50
CA ASN A 158 18.47 1.58 -9.93
C ASN A 158 19.34 2.58 -10.70
N CYS A 159 19.58 3.78 -10.16
CA CYS A 159 20.48 4.75 -10.77
C CYS A 159 21.88 4.17 -10.96
N ARG A 160 22.42 3.47 -9.97
CA ARG A 160 23.73 2.81 -10.06
C ARG A 160 23.79 1.71 -11.12
N LYS A 161 22.74 0.85 -11.15
CA LYS A 161 22.64 -0.25 -12.15
C LYS A 161 22.57 0.28 -13.59
N GLU A 162 21.89 1.40 -13.78
CA GLU A 162 21.66 2.00 -15.09
C GLU A 162 22.73 3.05 -15.46
N GLY A 163 23.70 3.35 -14.58
CA GLY A 163 24.71 4.40 -14.79
C GLY A 163 24.11 5.82 -14.85
N ILE A 164 22.98 6.04 -14.20
CA ILE A 164 22.27 7.33 -14.20
C ILE A 164 22.68 8.14 -12.97
N PRO A 165 22.96 9.47 -13.09
CA PRO A 165 23.25 10.31 -11.95
C PRO A 165 22.10 10.33 -10.93
N ILE A 166 22.43 10.22 -9.63
CA ILE A 166 21.44 10.26 -8.51
C ILE A 166 20.64 11.57 -8.52
N GLU A 167 21.25 12.69 -8.96
CA GLU A 167 20.58 13.99 -9.10
C GLU A 167 19.31 13.91 -9.97
N LYS A 168 19.27 13.03 -10.97
CA LYS A 168 18.07 12.84 -11.78
C LYS A 168 16.91 12.24 -10.97
N ALA A 169 17.20 11.30 -10.06
CA ALA A 169 16.21 10.73 -9.15
C ALA A 169 15.74 11.78 -8.12
N LYS A 170 16.66 12.57 -7.55
CA LYS A 170 16.34 13.68 -6.65
C LYS A 170 15.36 14.68 -7.27
N ASN A 171 15.65 15.15 -8.48
CA ASN A 171 14.79 16.11 -9.16
C ASN A 171 13.40 15.54 -9.41
N ARG A 172 13.28 14.28 -9.84
CA ARG A 172 11.98 13.63 -10.07
C ARG A 172 11.15 13.46 -8.79
N LEU A 173 11.77 13.16 -7.64
CA LEU A 173 11.09 13.11 -6.35
C LEU A 173 10.65 14.48 -5.88
N ALA A 174 11.49 15.51 -6.05
CA ALA A 174 11.16 16.89 -5.73
C ALA A 174 10.00 17.41 -6.59
N ASP A 175 10.02 17.13 -7.91
CA ASP A 175 8.92 17.46 -8.84
C ASP A 175 7.62 16.75 -8.46
N GLY A 176 7.71 15.54 -7.86
CA GLY A 176 6.60 14.79 -7.32
C GLY A 176 6.06 15.31 -5.98
N GLY A 177 6.71 16.32 -5.39
CA GLY A 177 6.27 16.96 -4.15
C GLY A 177 7.03 16.53 -2.89
N MET A 178 8.13 15.78 -3.00
CA MET A 178 8.93 15.44 -1.83
C MET A 178 9.83 16.62 -1.44
N ASP A 179 9.89 16.93 -0.15
CA ASP A 179 10.77 17.97 0.40
C ASP A 179 12.23 17.66 0.10
N LYS A 180 12.97 18.66 -0.44
CA LYS A 180 14.36 18.49 -0.86
C LYS A 180 15.31 18.19 0.31
N HIS A 181 15.09 18.80 1.49
CA HIS A 181 15.92 18.53 2.66
C HIS A 181 15.70 17.09 3.16
N LEU A 182 14.47 16.58 3.06
CA LEU A 182 14.18 15.18 3.40
C LEU A 182 14.86 14.21 2.43
N ILE A 183 14.84 14.51 1.13
CA ILE A 183 15.54 13.72 0.11
C ILE A 183 17.04 13.66 0.42
N ASP A 184 17.67 14.81 0.62
CA ASP A 184 19.11 14.89 0.91
C ASP A 184 19.49 14.17 2.21
N ARG A 185 18.67 14.33 3.23
CA ARG A 185 18.83 13.61 4.50
C ARG A 185 18.83 12.10 4.29
N PHE A 186 17.82 11.56 3.62
CA PHE A 186 17.73 10.11 3.42
C PHE A 186 18.82 9.56 2.50
N ILE A 187 19.22 10.30 1.45
CA ILE A 187 20.37 9.92 0.62
C ILE A 187 21.63 9.81 1.48
N ASN A 188 21.92 10.82 2.29
CA ASN A 188 23.11 10.84 3.14
C ASN A 188 23.11 9.70 4.18
N GLU A 189 21.95 9.41 4.77
CA GLU A 189 21.79 8.28 5.70
C GLU A 189 22.06 6.94 4.99
N ILE A 190 21.47 6.73 3.81
CA ILE A 190 21.64 5.48 3.02
C ILE A 190 23.10 5.29 2.61
N LEU A 191 23.78 6.35 2.12
CA LEU A 191 25.16 6.26 1.72
C LEU A 191 26.10 5.95 2.90
N LYS A 192 25.78 6.43 4.10
CA LYS A 192 26.53 6.10 5.33
C LYS A 192 26.30 4.64 5.77
N GLU A 193 25.08 4.15 5.69
CA GLU A 193 24.74 2.76 6.04
C GLU A 193 25.47 1.74 5.13
N GLU A 194 25.82 2.12 3.92
CA GLU A 194 26.53 1.24 2.96
C GLU A 194 28.07 1.24 3.17
N GLN A 195 28.61 2.19 3.94
CA GLN A 195 30.05 2.33 4.19
C GLN A 195 30.49 1.68 5.51
N GLY A 196 29.56 1.30 6.37
CA GLY A 196 29.79 0.68 7.67
C GLY A 196 29.42 -0.78 7.68
#